data_a55deceae8e479723f60848410e28975
#
_entry.id   a55deceae8e479723f60848410e28975
#
_cell.length_a   1.000
_cell.length_b   1.000
_cell.length_c   1.000
_cell.angle_alpha   90.00
_cell.angle_beta   90.00
_cell.angle_gamma   90.00
#
_symmetry.space_group_name_H-M   'P 1'
#
loop_
_entity.id
_entity.type
_entity.pdbx_description
1 polymer ?
#
loop_
_entity_poly.entity_id
_entity_poly.type
_entity_poly.pdbx_seq_one_letter_code
_entity_poly.pdbx_strand_id
1 'polypeptide(L)'
;GYLVAAPADGSVLFDSVVICEYLNARGGGDLFPTEGEARWQALRWHAFGDGFLDALILWRNEREREQPLPALMEAFETKVAATLARLDEEAAALEKAPFTIGTVAIACALGYMDFRFQAYGWRERAPRLARCFSKAR
;
A
#
# COMPACT_ATOMS: atom_id res chain seq x y z
N GLY A 1 0.42 -0.27 13.89
CA GLY A 1 1.27 0.32 14.93
C GLY A 1 1.72 1.71 14.53
N TYR A 2 1.71 2.64 15.48
CA TYR A 2 2.18 4.00 15.19
C TYR A 2 3.71 4.02 15.19
N LEU A 3 4.29 4.41 14.06
CA LEU A 3 5.71 4.75 14.01
C LEU A 3 5.86 6.19 14.50
N VAL A 4 6.84 6.41 15.36
CA VAL A 4 7.19 7.72 15.88
C VAL A 4 8.68 7.94 15.61
N ALA A 5 9.01 9.06 14.97
CA ALA A 5 10.39 9.50 14.81
C ALA A 5 10.63 10.74 15.68
N ALA A 6 11.77 10.80 16.34
CA ALA A 6 12.19 11.95 17.13
C ALA A 6 13.43 12.59 16.47
N PRO A 7 13.27 13.67 15.67
CA PRO A 7 14.37 14.45 15.16
C PRO A 7 15.24 15.02 16.28
N ALA A 8 16.47 15.45 15.95
CA ALA A 8 17.43 15.96 16.91
C ALA A 8 16.98 17.25 17.65
N ASP A 9 15.98 17.95 17.13
CA ASP A 9 15.38 19.14 17.74
C ASP A 9 14.35 18.81 18.85
N GLY A 10 14.10 17.51 19.11
CA GLY A 10 13.15 17.03 20.11
C GLY A 10 11.70 17.04 19.66
N SER A 11 11.41 17.40 18.39
CA SER A 11 10.06 17.27 17.84
C SER A 11 9.66 15.79 17.69
N VAL A 12 8.37 15.54 17.58
CA VAL A 12 7.84 14.18 17.38
C VAL A 12 7.05 14.13 16.08
N LEU A 13 7.43 13.22 15.18
CA LEU A 13 6.75 13.01 13.91
C LEU A 13 5.93 11.71 13.94
N PHE A 14 4.74 11.76 13.43
CA PHE A 14 3.80 10.66 13.19
C PHE A 14 2.75 11.10 12.14
N ASP A 15 2.12 10.19 11.28
CA ASP A 15 2.48 8.76 11.28
C ASP A 15 3.51 8.43 10.20
N SER A 16 3.52 7.18 9.69
CA SER A 16 4.48 6.69 8.69
C SER A 16 4.55 7.56 7.44
N VAL A 17 3.44 8.13 6.97
CA VAL A 17 3.39 9.01 5.79
C VAL A 17 4.29 10.23 5.97
N VAL A 18 4.13 10.94 7.08
CA VAL A 18 4.93 12.13 7.42
C VAL A 18 6.39 11.75 7.65
N ILE A 19 6.63 10.64 8.35
CA ILE A 19 7.99 10.14 8.62
C ILE A 19 8.73 9.82 7.32
N CYS A 20 8.08 9.12 6.39
CA CYS A 20 8.67 8.79 5.09
C CYS A 20 9.02 10.04 4.27
N GLU A 21 8.14 11.03 4.21
CA GLU A 21 8.42 12.28 3.51
C GLU A 21 9.55 13.08 4.17
N TYR A 22 9.57 13.14 5.49
CA TYR A 22 10.65 13.77 6.26
C TYR A 22 12.01 13.11 6.01
N LEU A 23 12.07 11.78 6.08
CA LEU A 23 13.30 11.02 5.85
C LEU A 23 13.78 11.17 4.40
N ASN A 24 12.87 11.15 3.42
CA ASN A 24 13.20 11.39 2.02
C ASN A 24 13.82 12.79 1.84
N ALA A 25 13.22 13.82 2.42
CA ALA A 25 13.74 15.19 2.33
C ALA A 25 15.12 15.31 3.01
N ARG A 26 15.31 14.70 4.17
CA ARG A 26 16.58 14.73 4.93
C ARG A 26 17.68 13.93 4.24
N GLY A 27 17.34 12.82 3.59
CA GLY A 27 18.28 11.95 2.90
C GLY A 27 18.60 12.38 1.46
N GLY A 28 17.99 13.44 0.95
CA GLY A 28 18.13 13.83 -0.46
C GLY A 28 17.54 12.81 -1.42
N GLY A 29 16.54 12.04 -0.97
CA GLY A 29 15.87 11.02 -1.79
C GLY A 29 14.91 11.60 -2.82
N ASP A 30 14.55 10.79 -3.79
CA ASP A 30 13.66 11.13 -4.91
C ASP A 30 12.35 10.34 -4.95
N LEU A 31 12.03 9.63 -3.85
CA LEU A 31 10.81 8.84 -3.74
C LEU A 31 9.53 9.70 -3.71
N PHE A 32 9.64 10.95 -3.30
CA PHE A 32 8.55 11.93 -3.31
C PHE A 32 8.84 12.98 -4.38
N PRO A 33 8.20 12.93 -5.56
CA PRO A 33 8.29 14.00 -6.54
C PRO A 33 7.94 15.36 -5.92
N THR A 34 8.66 16.40 -6.27
CA THR A 34 8.55 17.70 -5.59
C THR A 34 7.33 18.49 -6.01
N GLU A 35 6.84 18.30 -7.24
CA GLU A 35 5.75 19.10 -7.81
C GLU A 35 4.99 18.37 -8.93
N GLY A 36 3.91 19.00 -9.39
CA GLY A 36 3.15 18.59 -10.56
C GLY A 36 2.35 17.29 -10.40
N GLU A 37 1.89 16.75 -11.52
CA GLU A 37 1.07 15.55 -11.58
C GLU A 37 1.80 14.31 -11.03
N ALA A 38 3.12 14.24 -11.19
CA ALA A 38 3.94 13.16 -10.67
C ALA A 38 3.86 13.09 -9.13
N ARG A 39 3.86 14.25 -8.45
CA ARG A 39 3.69 14.32 -7.00
C ARG A 39 2.31 13.83 -6.57
N TRP A 40 1.25 14.34 -7.21
CA TRP A 40 -0.12 13.93 -6.88
C TRP A 40 -0.34 12.44 -7.11
N GLN A 41 0.21 11.89 -8.18
CA GLN A 41 0.14 10.47 -8.47
C GLN A 41 0.86 9.62 -7.41
N ALA A 42 2.08 10.02 -7.01
CA ALA A 42 2.84 9.32 -5.99
C ALA A 42 2.13 9.35 -4.62
N LEU A 43 1.61 10.51 -4.21
CA LEU A 43 0.87 10.66 -2.96
C LEU A 43 -0.44 9.88 -2.97
N ARG A 44 -1.17 9.89 -4.09
CA ARG A 44 -2.40 9.12 -4.25
C ARG A 44 -2.17 7.61 -4.11
N TRP A 45 -1.16 7.08 -4.77
CA TRP A 45 -0.80 5.67 -4.64
C TRP A 45 -0.24 5.32 -3.27
N HIS A 46 0.50 6.24 -2.63
CA HIS A 46 0.95 6.07 -1.26
C HIS A 46 -0.23 5.88 -0.30
N ALA A 47 -1.17 6.83 -0.32
CA ALA A 47 -2.38 6.75 0.49
C ALA A 47 -3.23 5.51 0.18
N PHE A 48 -3.30 5.13 -1.11
CA PHE A 48 -4.04 3.95 -1.54
C PHE A 48 -3.40 2.64 -1.05
N GLY A 49 -2.08 2.52 -1.17
CA GLY A 49 -1.31 1.36 -0.68
C GLY A 49 -1.38 1.21 0.83
N ASP A 50 -1.24 2.31 1.57
CA ASP A 50 -1.35 2.32 3.04
C ASP A 50 -2.76 1.92 3.50
N GLY A 51 -3.79 2.51 2.91
CA GLY A 51 -5.18 2.15 3.24
C GLY A 51 -5.52 0.70 2.87
N PHE A 52 -4.92 0.19 1.79
CA PHE A 52 -5.06 -1.22 1.42
C PHE A 52 -4.40 -2.14 2.45
N LEU A 53 -3.17 -1.84 2.85
CA LEU A 53 -2.46 -2.61 3.86
C LEU A 53 -3.19 -2.61 5.21
N ASP A 54 -3.72 -1.47 5.64
CA ASP A 54 -4.53 -1.35 6.86
C ASP A 54 -5.78 -2.24 6.79
N ALA A 55 -6.48 -2.23 5.66
CA ALA A 55 -7.64 -3.09 5.47
C ALA A 55 -7.27 -4.59 5.53
N LEU A 56 -6.14 -4.98 4.96
CA LEU A 56 -5.64 -6.36 5.01
C LEU A 56 -5.27 -6.79 6.43
N ILE A 57 -4.64 -5.91 7.21
CA ILE A 57 -4.29 -6.18 8.61
C ILE A 57 -5.56 -6.35 9.45
N LEU A 58 -6.54 -5.47 9.30
CA LEU A 58 -7.82 -5.57 10.00
C LEU A 58 -8.59 -6.84 9.60
N TRP A 59 -8.60 -7.19 8.32
CA TRP A 59 -9.21 -8.42 7.85
C TRP A 59 -8.55 -9.66 8.44
N ARG A 60 -7.20 -9.67 8.48
CA ARG A 60 -6.46 -10.75 9.13
C ARG A 60 -6.83 -10.87 10.60
N ASN A 61 -6.85 -9.75 11.33
CA ASN A 61 -7.19 -9.75 12.75
C ASN A 61 -8.60 -10.28 12.99
N GLU A 62 -9.57 -9.89 12.16
CA GLU A 62 -10.94 -10.40 12.25
C GLU A 62 -11.01 -11.90 11.95
N ARG A 63 -10.31 -12.37 10.92
CA ARG A 63 -10.26 -13.80 10.54
C ARG A 63 -9.64 -14.68 11.60
N GLU A 64 -8.69 -14.15 12.37
CA GLU A 64 -7.97 -14.87 13.43
C GLU A 64 -8.69 -14.80 14.79
N ARG A 65 -9.85 -14.15 14.88
CA ARG A 65 -10.65 -14.14 16.10
C ARG A 65 -11.27 -15.51 16.36
N GLU A 66 -11.50 -15.81 17.64
CA GLU A 66 -12.21 -17.02 18.05
C GLU A 66 -13.61 -17.13 17.42
N GLN A 67 -14.29 -15.98 17.28
CA GLN A 67 -15.60 -15.87 16.65
C GLN A 67 -15.58 -14.68 15.67
N PRO A 68 -15.13 -14.89 14.42
CA PRO A 68 -15.18 -13.85 13.39
C PRO A 68 -16.62 -13.41 13.10
N LEU A 69 -16.84 -12.12 12.90
CA LEU A 69 -18.14 -11.59 12.51
C LEU A 69 -18.34 -11.73 11.00
N PRO A 70 -19.31 -12.52 10.52
CA PRO A 70 -19.52 -12.76 9.09
C PRO A 70 -19.68 -11.48 8.27
N ALA A 71 -20.43 -10.52 8.78
CA ALA A 71 -20.65 -9.24 8.11
C ALA A 71 -19.37 -8.42 7.93
N LEU A 72 -18.45 -8.46 8.90
CA LEU A 72 -17.14 -7.80 8.76
C LEU A 72 -16.23 -8.54 7.78
N MET A 73 -16.24 -9.86 7.80
CA MET A 73 -15.49 -10.68 6.85
C MET A 73 -15.91 -10.39 5.41
N GLU A 74 -17.21 -10.34 5.14
CA GLU A 74 -17.77 -10.00 3.83
C GLU A 74 -17.41 -8.56 3.41
N ALA A 75 -17.50 -7.61 4.33
CA ALA A 75 -17.16 -6.22 4.07
C ALA A 75 -15.68 -6.05 3.71
N PHE A 76 -14.78 -6.74 4.41
CA PHE A 76 -13.34 -6.72 4.08
C PHE A 76 -13.06 -7.40 2.74
N GLU A 77 -13.68 -8.54 2.45
CA GLU A 77 -13.51 -9.22 1.17
C GLU A 77 -13.96 -8.34 0.00
N THR A 78 -15.13 -7.72 0.13
CA THR A 78 -15.66 -6.77 -0.87
C THR A 78 -14.70 -5.60 -1.09
N LYS A 79 -14.17 -5.01 -0.01
CA LYS A 79 -13.22 -3.90 -0.08
C LYS A 79 -11.92 -4.30 -0.76
N VAL A 80 -11.37 -5.46 -0.41
CA VAL A 80 -10.13 -5.98 -1.01
C VAL A 80 -10.33 -6.30 -2.49
N ALA A 81 -11.45 -6.92 -2.86
CA ALA A 81 -11.78 -7.21 -4.26
C ALA A 81 -11.87 -5.92 -5.10
N ALA A 82 -12.58 -4.90 -4.60
CA ALA A 82 -12.69 -3.59 -5.27
C ALA A 82 -11.32 -2.89 -5.39
N THR A 83 -10.50 -2.97 -4.36
CA THR A 83 -9.14 -2.41 -4.36
C THR A 83 -8.27 -3.06 -5.42
N LEU A 84 -8.26 -4.40 -5.49
CA LEU A 84 -7.50 -5.14 -6.51
C LEU A 84 -8.00 -4.84 -7.93
N ALA A 85 -9.31 -4.77 -8.14
CA ALA A 85 -9.89 -4.41 -9.42
C ALA A 85 -9.43 -3.02 -9.86
N ARG A 86 -9.44 -2.04 -8.96
CA ARG A 86 -8.95 -0.69 -9.23
C ARG A 86 -7.46 -0.66 -9.57
N LEU A 87 -6.63 -1.38 -8.84
CA LEU A 87 -5.19 -1.48 -9.14
C LEU A 87 -4.93 -2.20 -10.47
N ASP A 88 -5.74 -3.20 -10.81
CA ASP A 88 -5.63 -3.90 -12.09
C ASP A 88 -5.96 -2.98 -13.28
N GLU A 89 -6.94 -2.09 -13.13
CA GLU A 89 -7.24 -1.04 -14.11
C GLU A 89 -6.07 -0.06 -14.28
N GLU A 90 -5.37 0.26 -13.20
CA GLU A 90 -4.23 1.19 -13.20
C GLU A 90 -2.89 0.52 -13.50
N ALA A 91 -2.84 -0.79 -13.75
CA ALA A 91 -1.61 -1.54 -13.93
C ALA A 91 -0.69 -0.98 -15.02
N ALA A 92 -1.24 -0.48 -16.12
CA ALA A 92 -0.47 0.13 -17.20
C ALA A 92 0.19 1.47 -16.78
N ALA A 93 -0.46 2.23 -15.92
CA ALA A 93 0.10 3.45 -15.35
C ALA A 93 1.19 3.12 -14.32
N LEU A 94 0.96 2.11 -13.48
CA LEU A 94 1.95 1.60 -12.51
C LEU A 94 3.21 1.06 -13.19
N GLU A 95 3.07 0.34 -14.31
CA GLU A 95 4.22 -0.21 -15.06
C GLU A 95 5.11 0.88 -15.66
N LYS A 96 4.52 2.01 -16.06
CA LYS A 96 5.23 3.15 -16.65
C LYS A 96 5.73 4.17 -15.63
N ALA A 97 5.22 4.11 -14.42
CA ALA A 97 5.55 5.08 -13.39
C ALA A 97 7.01 4.95 -12.94
N PRO A 98 7.65 6.05 -12.56
CA PRO A 98 8.93 6.00 -11.88
C PRO A 98 8.77 5.31 -10.51
N PHE A 99 9.88 4.84 -9.98
CA PHE A 99 9.92 4.26 -8.64
C PHE A 99 9.71 5.37 -7.59
N THR A 100 8.55 5.37 -6.96
CA THR A 100 8.15 6.38 -5.97
C THR A 100 7.60 5.71 -4.72
N ILE A 101 7.37 6.51 -3.67
CA ILE A 101 6.71 6.02 -2.44
C ILE A 101 5.37 5.35 -2.73
N GLY A 102 4.65 5.80 -3.75
CA GLY A 102 3.37 5.22 -4.15
C GLY A 102 3.52 3.78 -4.67
N THR A 103 4.50 3.54 -5.55
CA THR A 103 4.78 2.18 -6.05
C THR A 103 5.28 1.27 -4.93
N VAL A 104 6.09 1.79 -4.00
CA VAL A 104 6.55 1.07 -2.81
C VAL A 104 5.38 0.65 -1.91
N ALA A 105 4.47 1.58 -1.59
CA ALA A 105 3.32 1.30 -0.72
C ALA A 105 2.41 0.21 -1.31
N ILE A 106 2.11 0.27 -2.62
CA ILE A 106 1.34 -0.77 -3.31
C ILE A 106 2.08 -2.12 -3.27
N ALA A 107 3.40 -2.12 -3.54
CA ALA A 107 4.20 -3.33 -3.50
C ALA A 107 4.21 -3.98 -2.10
N CYS A 108 4.28 -3.17 -1.04
CA CYS A 108 4.20 -3.65 0.35
C CYS A 108 2.85 -4.32 0.63
N ALA A 109 1.74 -3.72 0.20
CA ALA A 109 0.41 -4.29 0.38
C ALA A 109 0.25 -5.63 -0.38
N LEU A 110 0.71 -5.71 -1.63
CA LEU A 110 0.68 -6.94 -2.42
C LEU A 110 1.60 -8.02 -1.85
N GLY A 111 2.78 -7.64 -1.37
CA GLY A 111 3.69 -8.55 -0.66
C GLY A 111 3.08 -9.11 0.63
N TYR A 112 2.31 -8.28 1.34
CA TYR A 112 1.57 -8.74 2.51
C TYR A 112 0.45 -9.74 2.14
N MET A 113 -0.22 -9.55 1.00
CA MET A 113 -1.16 -10.53 0.48
C MET A 113 -0.47 -11.86 0.14
N ASP A 114 0.70 -11.83 -0.48
CA ASP A 114 1.49 -13.03 -0.77
C ASP A 114 1.88 -13.78 0.51
N PHE A 115 2.16 -13.04 1.59
CA PHE A 115 2.58 -13.61 2.86
C PHE A 115 1.41 -14.15 3.70
N ARG A 116 0.28 -13.44 3.77
CA ARG A 116 -0.81 -13.73 4.70
C ARG A 116 -2.10 -14.22 4.05
N PHE A 117 -2.27 -14.00 2.75
CA PHE A 117 -3.50 -14.28 2.01
C PHE A 117 -3.24 -15.12 0.75
N GLN A 118 -2.30 -16.07 0.82
CA GLN A 118 -1.93 -16.92 -0.33
C GLN A 118 -3.13 -17.60 -0.98
N ALA A 119 -4.04 -18.14 -0.16
CA ALA A 119 -5.24 -18.82 -0.64
C ALA A 119 -6.26 -17.90 -1.35
N TYR A 120 -6.12 -16.58 -1.21
CA TYR A 120 -7.00 -15.63 -1.88
C TYR A 120 -6.77 -15.57 -3.37
N GLY A 121 -5.55 -15.85 -3.84
CA GLY A 121 -5.22 -15.92 -5.27
C GLY A 121 -5.34 -14.57 -5.98
N TRP A 122 -4.81 -13.49 -5.40
CA TRP A 122 -4.97 -12.13 -5.93
C TRP A 122 -4.44 -11.98 -7.36
N ARG A 123 -3.42 -12.75 -7.75
CA ARG A 123 -2.83 -12.68 -9.11
C ARG A 123 -3.80 -13.14 -10.20
N GLU A 124 -4.65 -14.11 -9.90
CA GLU A 124 -5.68 -14.59 -10.82
C GLU A 124 -6.83 -13.60 -10.93
N ARG A 125 -7.10 -12.87 -9.85
CA ARG A 125 -8.15 -11.84 -9.77
C ARG A 125 -7.73 -10.50 -10.36
N ALA A 126 -6.43 -10.21 -10.39
CA ALA A 126 -5.84 -8.97 -10.92
C ALA A 126 -4.65 -9.29 -11.85
N PRO A 127 -4.90 -9.87 -13.05
CA PRO A 127 -3.84 -10.42 -13.88
C PRO A 127 -2.93 -9.38 -14.53
N ARG A 128 -3.43 -8.16 -14.79
CA ARG A 128 -2.60 -7.06 -15.32
C ARG A 128 -1.64 -6.55 -14.26
N LEU A 129 -2.16 -6.36 -13.04
CA LEU A 129 -1.38 -5.98 -11.88
C LEU A 129 -0.30 -7.04 -11.57
N ALA A 130 -0.66 -8.32 -11.63
CA ALA A 130 0.28 -9.41 -11.41
C ALA A 130 1.45 -9.39 -12.40
N ARG A 131 1.21 -9.11 -13.69
CA ARG A 131 2.26 -8.96 -14.70
C ARG A 131 3.18 -7.78 -14.42
N CYS A 132 2.62 -6.64 -14.00
CA CYS A 132 3.38 -5.47 -13.63
C CYS A 132 4.38 -5.78 -12.50
N PHE A 133 3.93 -6.43 -11.43
CA PHE A 133 4.75 -6.74 -10.27
C PHE A 133 5.63 -8.00 -10.42
N SER A 134 5.42 -8.85 -11.41
CA SER A 134 6.30 -9.98 -11.70
C SER A 134 7.61 -9.60 -12.39
N LYS A 135 7.63 -8.47 -13.09
CA LYS A 135 8.81 -7.93 -13.78
C LYS A 135 9.76 -7.14 -12.85
N ALA A 136 9.31 -6.82 -11.65
CA ALA A 136 10.04 -6.02 -10.66
C ALA A 136 10.93 -6.87 -9.71
N ARG A 137 11.15 -8.14 -10.01
CA ARG A 137 12.06 -9.03 -9.28
C ARG A 137 13.42 -9.15 -9.95
#